data_5f4498bf898cdf3850f4c89a5ef955a2
#
_entry.id   5f4498bf898cdf3850f4c89a5ef955a2
#
_cell.length_a   1.000
_cell.length_b   1.000
_cell.length_c   1.000
_cell.angle_alpha   90.00
_cell.angle_beta   90.00
_cell.angle_gamma   90.00
#
_symmetry.space_group_name_H-M   'P 1'
#
loop_
_entity.id
_entity.type
_entity.pdbx_description
1 polymer ?
#
loop_
_entity_poly.entity_id
_entity_poly.type
_entity_poly.pdbx_seq_one_letter_code
_entity_poly.pdbx_strand_id
1 'polypeptide(L)'
;MLSRPDVAVVGAGPVGLAIAWRLAARGFRVAVHDPAPGSGASHVAAGMLAPVAEAYFGEHELTGLLTASAARWPAFAAELTTVTGVDIGYRTEGTLMVGLTADDLAEARRLWAYQQGIGLPVTPLRPSALRDREPALAPRVRGGAFAATDHQVDPRRLVPALREAAERAGATLVPTAVRSLSDVDAGVTVVAAGCGAAALTGLPVRPVKGQLLRLRAPDGVAPGFRHVIRGYADGEHVYLVPRPDGEVVVGATVEERADTRVGAGAVLRLLRAAVDLLPELAEYDLVETLAGLRPGTPDNAPILGPLPGRPGVLAATGHHRHGIVLTPVTADLIADLVSTGTADPMLAPFAPARFPAAGTTEPASRTKPAGTTEPAGTAVDGRRGRSASEEEHTWN
;
A
#
# COMPACT_ATOMS: atom_id res chain seq x y z
N MET A 1 -5.46 -13.17 38.13
CA MET A 1 -4.36 -13.17 37.17
C MET A 1 -4.93 -13.65 35.84
N LEU A 2 -4.82 -12.87 34.76
CA LEU A 2 -5.16 -13.35 33.42
C LEU A 2 -4.19 -14.48 33.09
N SER A 3 -4.69 -15.63 32.62
CA SER A 3 -3.84 -16.74 32.21
C SER A 3 -2.98 -16.31 31.03
N ARG A 4 -1.72 -16.77 30.94
CA ARG A 4 -0.81 -16.53 29.85
C ARG A 4 -1.49 -16.79 28.51
N PRO A 5 -1.49 -15.85 27.54
CA PRO A 5 -2.08 -16.08 26.23
C PRO A 5 -1.30 -17.13 25.43
N ASP A 6 -1.99 -17.86 24.57
CA ASP A 6 -1.35 -18.80 23.64
C ASP A 6 -0.61 -18.01 22.55
N VAL A 7 -1.24 -16.91 22.08
CA VAL A 7 -0.70 -16.03 21.05
C VAL A 7 -0.81 -14.57 21.47
N ALA A 8 0.29 -13.83 21.32
CA ALA A 8 0.28 -12.37 21.36
C ALA A 8 0.47 -11.80 19.98
N VAL A 9 -0.36 -10.83 19.60
CA VAL A 9 -0.23 -10.06 18.37
C VAL A 9 0.21 -8.64 18.73
N VAL A 10 1.33 -8.20 18.19
CA VAL A 10 1.86 -6.85 18.41
C VAL A 10 1.50 -5.99 17.22
N GLY A 11 0.57 -5.06 17.42
CA GLY A 11 0.00 -4.19 16.40
C GLY A 11 -1.46 -4.53 16.08
N ALA A 12 -2.35 -3.55 16.24
CA ALA A 12 -3.79 -3.62 15.97
C ALA A 12 -4.16 -2.83 14.69
N GLY A 13 -3.35 -2.93 13.65
CA GLY A 13 -3.72 -2.59 12.29
C GLY A 13 -4.57 -3.70 11.65
N PRO A 14 -5.03 -3.55 10.39
CA PRO A 14 -5.91 -4.52 9.74
C PRO A 14 -5.30 -5.93 9.71
N VAL A 15 -4.01 -6.06 9.45
CA VAL A 15 -3.31 -7.36 9.42
C VAL A 15 -3.31 -8.01 10.79
N GLY A 16 -2.90 -7.28 11.84
CA GLY A 16 -2.83 -7.82 13.19
C GLY A 16 -4.21 -8.21 13.74
N LEU A 17 -5.22 -7.37 13.53
CA LEU A 17 -6.60 -7.64 13.95
C LEU A 17 -7.22 -8.84 13.21
N ALA A 18 -6.96 -8.97 11.89
CA ALA A 18 -7.43 -10.11 11.12
C ALA A 18 -6.76 -11.43 11.56
N ILE A 19 -5.45 -11.41 11.84
CA ILE A 19 -4.73 -12.55 12.41
C ILE A 19 -5.34 -12.93 13.78
N ALA A 20 -5.56 -11.94 14.63
CA ALA A 20 -6.15 -12.17 15.95
C ALA A 20 -7.56 -12.77 15.85
N TRP A 21 -8.39 -12.24 14.94
CA TRP A 21 -9.71 -12.79 14.67
C TRP A 21 -9.64 -14.26 14.23
N ARG A 22 -8.82 -14.59 13.22
CA ARG A 22 -8.66 -15.97 12.72
C ARG A 22 -8.17 -16.94 13.80
N LEU A 23 -7.25 -16.51 14.65
CA LEU A 23 -6.72 -17.35 15.73
C LEU A 23 -7.72 -17.52 16.87
N ALA A 24 -8.38 -16.45 17.31
CA ALA A 24 -9.39 -16.52 18.35
C ALA A 24 -10.59 -17.38 17.93
N ALA A 25 -11.05 -17.28 16.67
CA ALA A 25 -12.09 -18.13 16.11
C ALA A 25 -11.70 -19.62 16.05
N ARG A 26 -10.41 -19.95 16.10
CA ARG A 26 -9.88 -21.32 16.20
C ARG A 26 -9.68 -21.78 17.66
N GLY A 27 -10.08 -20.98 18.64
CA GLY A 27 -10.02 -21.30 20.07
C GLY A 27 -8.71 -20.95 20.78
N PHE A 28 -7.77 -20.24 20.11
CA PHE A 28 -6.58 -19.73 20.79
C PHE A 28 -6.92 -18.56 21.71
N ARG A 29 -6.28 -18.48 22.87
CA ARG A 29 -6.32 -17.28 23.72
C ARG A 29 -5.37 -16.24 23.14
N VAL A 30 -5.93 -15.19 22.56
CA VAL A 30 -5.19 -14.15 21.84
C VAL A 30 -5.19 -12.83 22.60
N ALA A 31 -3.99 -12.25 22.81
CA ALA A 31 -3.83 -10.87 23.30
C ALA A 31 -3.26 -9.99 22.18
N VAL A 32 -3.93 -8.87 21.90
CA VAL A 32 -3.47 -7.89 20.90
C VAL A 32 -2.95 -6.65 21.59
N HIS A 33 -1.67 -6.35 21.42
CA HIS A 33 -1.00 -5.22 22.05
C HIS A 33 -0.87 -4.06 21.07
N ASP A 34 -1.51 -2.94 21.35
CA ASP A 34 -1.38 -1.71 20.57
C ASP A 34 -1.82 -0.50 21.41
N PRO A 35 -1.03 0.58 21.53
CA PRO A 35 -1.40 1.75 22.32
C PRO A 35 -2.51 2.59 21.67
N ALA A 36 -2.71 2.47 20.35
CA ALA A 36 -3.68 3.25 19.58
C ALA A 36 -4.19 2.45 18.36
N PRO A 37 -5.07 1.45 18.57
CA PRO A 37 -5.56 0.57 17.51
C PRO A 37 -6.08 1.32 16.28
N GLY A 38 -5.60 0.94 15.09
CA GLY A 38 -6.03 1.51 13.81
C GLY A 38 -5.45 2.88 13.46
N SER A 39 -4.66 3.52 14.33
CA SER A 39 -4.10 4.87 14.09
C SER A 39 -2.92 4.91 13.11
N GLY A 40 -2.41 3.75 12.68
CA GLY A 40 -1.26 3.65 11.79
C GLY A 40 -1.57 3.93 10.32
N ALA A 41 -0.80 3.30 9.41
CA ALA A 41 -0.92 3.50 7.95
C ALA A 41 -2.35 3.28 7.42
N SER A 42 -3.13 2.40 8.03
CA SER A 42 -4.51 2.09 7.60
C SER A 42 -5.49 3.27 7.77
N HIS A 43 -5.25 4.15 8.74
CA HIS A 43 -6.07 5.36 8.93
C HIS A 43 -6.01 6.31 7.73
N VAL A 44 -4.86 6.32 7.05
CA VAL A 44 -4.58 7.18 5.90
C VAL A 44 -4.78 6.42 4.57
N ALA A 45 -5.00 5.11 4.60
CA ALA A 45 -5.14 4.31 3.38
C ALA A 45 -6.44 4.62 2.63
N ALA A 46 -6.37 4.61 1.29
CA ALA A 46 -7.54 4.78 0.43
C ALA A 46 -8.42 3.53 0.32
N GLY A 47 -7.85 2.34 0.58
CA GLY A 47 -8.59 1.08 0.59
C GLY A 47 -8.79 0.44 -0.77
N MET A 48 -7.97 0.75 -1.75
CA MET A 48 -7.96 0.04 -3.02
C MET A 48 -7.53 -1.43 -2.81
N LEU A 49 -8.25 -2.34 -3.46
CA LEU A 49 -7.97 -3.76 -3.53
C LEU A 49 -7.65 -4.07 -4.99
N ALA A 50 -6.44 -3.68 -5.41
CA ALA A 50 -6.09 -3.52 -6.82
C ALA A 50 -4.93 -4.46 -7.23
N PRO A 51 -5.13 -5.79 -7.26
CA PRO A 51 -4.09 -6.73 -7.67
C PRO A 51 -3.64 -6.55 -9.11
N VAL A 52 -4.51 -6.01 -9.97
CA VAL A 52 -4.25 -5.81 -11.39
C VAL A 52 -3.57 -4.45 -11.63
N ALA A 53 -4.23 -3.35 -11.24
CA ALA A 53 -3.72 -2.01 -11.52
C ALA A 53 -2.45 -1.66 -10.73
N GLU A 54 -2.12 -2.41 -9.68
CA GLU A 54 -0.89 -2.23 -8.89
C GLU A 54 0.21 -3.25 -9.21
N ALA A 55 -0.03 -4.25 -10.07
CA ALA A 55 1.01 -5.16 -10.52
C ALA A 55 2.10 -4.41 -11.30
N TYR A 56 3.36 -4.60 -10.93
CA TYR A 56 4.49 -3.85 -11.47
C TYR A 56 5.62 -4.77 -11.94
N PHE A 57 6.48 -4.25 -12.79
CA PHE A 57 7.61 -4.96 -13.36
C PHE A 57 8.49 -5.61 -12.27
N GLY A 58 8.81 -6.89 -12.45
CA GLY A 58 9.70 -7.63 -11.55
C GLY A 58 9.06 -8.12 -10.25
N GLU A 59 7.83 -7.72 -9.90
CA GLU A 59 7.14 -8.09 -8.67
C GLU A 59 6.22 -9.33 -8.84
N HIS A 60 6.71 -10.40 -9.49
CA HIS A 60 5.90 -11.58 -9.84
C HIS A 60 5.32 -12.30 -8.63
N GLU A 61 6.14 -12.59 -7.61
CA GLU A 61 5.70 -13.28 -6.40
C GLU A 61 4.69 -12.43 -5.63
N LEU A 62 4.94 -11.14 -5.53
CA LEU A 62 4.01 -10.20 -4.90
C LEU A 62 2.68 -10.14 -5.67
N THR A 63 2.71 -10.11 -7.00
CA THR A 63 1.51 -10.14 -7.83
C THR A 63 0.69 -11.42 -7.61
N GLY A 64 1.35 -12.57 -7.48
CA GLY A 64 0.72 -13.84 -7.12
C GLY A 64 0.01 -13.77 -5.77
N LEU A 65 0.67 -13.23 -4.74
CA LEU A 65 0.09 -13.06 -3.41
C LEU A 65 -1.09 -12.06 -3.42
N LEU A 66 -0.97 -10.95 -4.15
CA LEU A 66 -2.04 -9.95 -4.31
C LEU A 66 -3.28 -10.56 -4.95
N THR A 67 -3.11 -11.33 -6.02
CA THR A 67 -4.20 -12.02 -6.71
C THR A 67 -4.87 -13.06 -5.81
N ALA A 68 -4.07 -13.85 -5.08
CA ALA A 68 -4.57 -14.83 -4.13
C ALA A 68 -5.36 -14.17 -2.97
N SER A 69 -4.92 -12.99 -2.55
CA SER A 69 -5.63 -12.22 -1.51
C SER A 69 -6.92 -11.60 -2.04
N ALA A 70 -6.89 -11.01 -3.24
CA ALA A 70 -8.07 -10.41 -3.86
C ALA A 70 -9.19 -11.44 -4.07
N ALA A 71 -8.84 -12.67 -4.44
CA ALA A 71 -9.80 -13.77 -4.56
C ALA A 71 -10.50 -14.12 -3.23
N ARG A 72 -9.89 -13.84 -2.09
CA ARG A 72 -10.47 -14.06 -0.75
C ARG A 72 -11.41 -12.95 -0.29
N TRP A 73 -11.27 -11.75 -0.83
CA TRP A 73 -12.00 -10.57 -0.35
C TRP A 73 -13.51 -10.70 -0.35
N PRO A 74 -14.18 -11.28 -1.38
CA PRO A 74 -15.64 -11.42 -1.36
C PRO A 74 -16.14 -12.21 -0.14
N ALA A 75 -15.54 -13.37 0.11
CA ALA A 75 -15.91 -14.22 1.26
C ALA A 75 -15.52 -13.56 2.59
N PHE A 76 -14.32 -12.95 2.67
CA PHE A 76 -13.84 -12.26 3.86
C PHE A 76 -14.74 -11.09 4.26
N ALA A 77 -15.16 -10.27 3.29
CA ALA A 77 -16.05 -9.14 3.53
C ALA A 77 -17.44 -9.60 4.00
N ALA A 78 -17.99 -10.63 3.35
CA ALA A 78 -19.29 -11.21 3.72
C ALA A 78 -19.26 -11.81 5.13
N GLU A 79 -18.21 -12.57 5.47
CA GLU A 79 -18.01 -13.14 6.81
C GLU A 79 -17.91 -12.05 7.88
N LEU A 80 -17.07 -11.03 7.63
CA LEU A 80 -16.89 -9.91 8.57
C LEU A 80 -18.19 -9.16 8.81
N THR A 81 -18.96 -8.88 7.74
CA THR A 81 -20.28 -8.26 7.86
C THR A 81 -21.26 -9.14 8.62
N THR A 82 -21.25 -10.45 8.39
CA THR A 82 -22.11 -11.39 9.14
C THR A 82 -21.79 -11.41 10.63
N VAL A 83 -20.51 -11.41 10.98
CA VAL A 83 -20.06 -11.43 12.37
C VAL A 83 -20.34 -10.12 13.09
N THR A 84 -20.16 -8.97 12.44
CA THR A 84 -20.20 -7.67 13.11
C THR A 84 -21.50 -6.87 12.86
N GLY A 85 -22.18 -7.14 11.74
CA GLY A 85 -23.26 -6.30 11.25
C GLY A 85 -22.79 -5.00 10.60
N VAL A 86 -21.49 -4.77 10.46
CA VAL A 86 -20.91 -3.53 9.93
C VAL A 86 -20.71 -3.65 8.44
N ASP A 87 -21.26 -2.71 7.67
CA ASP A 87 -20.90 -2.51 6.26
C ASP A 87 -19.51 -1.83 6.18
N ILE A 88 -18.54 -2.57 5.70
CA ILE A 88 -17.15 -2.09 5.53
C ILE A 88 -16.92 -1.30 4.24
N GLY A 89 -17.99 -1.01 3.49
CA GLY A 89 -17.88 -0.29 2.22
C GLY A 89 -17.17 -1.10 1.11
N TYR A 90 -17.32 -2.44 1.12
CA TYR A 90 -16.76 -3.29 0.07
C TYR A 90 -17.52 -3.12 -1.24
N ARG A 91 -16.80 -2.74 -2.31
CA ARG A 91 -17.37 -2.40 -3.62
C ARG A 91 -16.57 -3.05 -4.74
N THR A 92 -17.26 -3.43 -5.81
CA THR A 92 -16.75 -4.30 -6.88
C THR A 92 -16.87 -3.68 -8.28
N GLU A 93 -17.04 -2.36 -8.38
CA GLU A 93 -17.21 -1.65 -9.66
C GLU A 93 -15.98 -1.75 -10.57
N GLY A 94 -14.82 -2.07 -10.03
CA GLY A 94 -13.57 -2.15 -10.76
C GLY A 94 -12.79 -0.83 -10.75
N THR A 95 -11.63 -0.87 -11.41
CA THR A 95 -10.73 0.29 -11.54
C THR A 95 -10.58 0.71 -13.00
N LEU A 96 -10.73 2.00 -13.28
CA LEU A 96 -10.36 2.62 -14.54
C LEU A 96 -8.95 3.21 -14.43
N MET A 97 -8.05 2.77 -15.28
CA MET A 97 -6.72 3.34 -15.45
C MET A 97 -6.74 4.29 -16.64
N VAL A 98 -6.38 5.56 -16.46
CA VAL A 98 -6.55 6.58 -17.51
C VAL A 98 -5.28 7.40 -17.71
N GLY A 99 -5.02 7.82 -18.97
CA GLY A 99 -3.95 8.74 -19.34
C GLY A 99 -4.52 10.04 -19.89
N LEU A 100 -4.07 11.18 -19.33
CA LEU A 100 -4.54 12.50 -19.68
C LEU A 100 -3.91 13.01 -20.96
N THR A 101 -2.58 12.93 -21.06
CA THR A 101 -1.79 13.33 -22.22
C THR A 101 -1.41 12.13 -23.10
N ALA A 102 -0.80 12.37 -24.24
CA ALA A 102 -0.27 11.30 -25.10
C ALA A 102 0.87 10.54 -24.42
N ASP A 103 1.74 11.24 -23.68
CA ASP A 103 2.88 10.66 -22.99
C ASP A 103 2.43 9.83 -21.79
N ASP A 104 1.48 10.34 -21.00
CA ASP A 104 0.84 9.60 -19.90
C ASP A 104 0.23 8.29 -20.41
N LEU A 105 -0.48 8.34 -21.54
CA LEU A 105 -1.09 7.16 -22.14
C LEU A 105 -0.02 6.18 -22.66
N ALA A 106 1.08 6.66 -23.21
CA ALA A 106 2.17 5.82 -23.67
C ALA A 106 2.86 5.09 -22.51
N GLU A 107 3.09 5.79 -21.40
CA GLU A 107 3.61 5.18 -20.16
C GLU A 107 2.66 4.11 -19.61
N ALA A 108 1.39 4.46 -19.46
CA ALA A 108 0.36 3.55 -18.96
C ALA A 108 0.23 2.28 -19.84
N ARG A 109 0.27 2.43 -21.17
CA ARG A 109 0.18 1.29 -22.09
C ARG A 109 1.33 0.30 -21.94
N ARG A 110 2.54 0.75 -21.62
CA ARG A 110 3.68 -0.15 -21.35
C ARG A 110 3.40 -1.04 -20.14
N LEU A 111 2.83 -0.45 -19.08
CA LEU A 111 2.45 -1.20 -17.89
C LEU A 111 1.30 -2.16 -18.17
N TRP A 112 0.27 -1.74 -18.90
CA TRP A 112 -0.87 -2.60 -19.26
C TRP A 112 -0.45 -3.78 -20.15
N ALA A 113 0.47 -3.55 -21.10
CA ALA A 113 1.01 -4.63 -21.93
C ALA A 113 1.78 -5.66 -21.08
N TYR A 114 2.55 -5.23 -20.10
CA TYR A 114 3.19 -6.11 -19.14
C TYR A 114 2.16 -6.90 -18.33
N GLN A 115 1.18 -6.23 -17.74
CA GLN A 115 0.11 -6.87 -16.96
C GLN A 115 -0.66 -7.91 -17.76
N GLN A 116 -1.01 -7.62 -19.01
CA GLN A 116 -1.62 -8.58 -19.93
C GLN A 116 -0.66 -9.75 -20.24
N GLY A 117 0.63 -9.46 -20.44
CA GLY A 117 1.65 -10.46 -20.73
C GLY A 117 1.85 -11.48 -19.60
N ILE A 118 1.57 -11.12 -18.35
CA ILE A 118 1.57 -12.02 -17.18
C ILE A 118 0.17 -12.59 -16.87
N GLY A 119 -0.80 -12.42 -17.76
CA GLY A 119 -2.14 -13.02 -17.66
C GLY A 119 -3.15 -12.25 -16.82
N LEU A 120 -2.87 -10.99 -16.42
CA LEU A 120 -3.83 -10.20 -15.66
C LEU A 120 -4.94 -9.63 -16.55
N PRO A 121 -6.20 -9.56 -16.08
CA PRO A 121 -7.35 -9.15 -16.87
C PRO A 121 -7.43 -7.63 -17.04
N VAL A 122 -6.58 -7.07 -17.89
CA VAL A 122 -6.58 -5.66 -18.27
C VAL A 122 -7.26 -5.49 -19.62
N THR A 123 -8.34 -4.71 -19.68
CA THR A 123 -9.10 -4.45 -20.91
C THR A 123 -8.85 -3.01 -21.38
N PRO A 124 -8.10 -2.76 -22.45
CA PRO A 124 -7.90 -1.42 -23.01
C PRO A 124 -9.23 -0.80 -23.47
N LEU A 125 -9.43 0.48 -23.20
CA LEU A 125 -10.63 1.24 -23.54
C LEU A 125 -10.29 2.48 -24.36
N ARG A 126 -11.13 2.74 -25.41
CA ARG A 126 -11.11 4.01 -26.14
C ARG A 126 -11.73 5.13 -25.28
N PRO A 127 -11.45 6.40 -25.59
CA PRO A 127 -12.02 7.53 -24.86
C PRO A 127 -13.55 7.54 -24.78
N SER A 128 -14.25 7.10 -25.87
CA SER A 128 -15.71 6.98 -25.84
C SER A 128 -16.18 5.96 -24.81
N ALA A 129 -15.60 4.75 -24.81
CA ALA A 129 -15.95 3.69 -23.87
C ALA A 129 -15.62 4.03 -22.40
N LEU A 130 -14.62 4.88 -22.16
CA LEU A 130 -14.34 5.44 -20.84
C LEU A 130 -15.46 6.38 -20.39
N ARG A 131 -15.87 7.31 -21.28
CA ARG A 131 -16.97 8.26 -20.98
C ARG A 131 -18.33 7.60 -20.84
N ASP A 132 -18.56 6.50 -21.56
CA ASP A 132 -19.78 5.69 -21.39
C ASP A 132 -19.85 5.07 -19.98
N ARG A 133 -18.68 4.76 -19.35
CA ARG A 133 -18.60 4.23 -17.98
C ARG A 133 -18.60 5.32 -16.92
N GLU A 134 -17.84 6.39 -17.18
CA GLU A 134 -17.69 7.55 -16.30
C GLU A 134 -17.81 8.86 -17.11
N PRO A 135 -19.03 9.37 -17.26
CA PRO A 135 -19.30 10.62 -18.00
C PRO A 135 -18.60 11.86 -17.41
N ALA A 136 -18.28 11.83 -16.10
CA ALA A 136 -17.59 12.91 -15.40
C ALA A 136 -16.11 13.05 -15.76
N LEU A 137 -15.50 12.05 -16.43
CA LEU A 137 -14.10 12.14 -16.88
C LEU A 137 -13.90 13.32 -17.83
N ALA A 138 -12.79 14.04 -17.62
CA ALA A 138 -12.43 15.18 -18.46
C ALA A 138 -12.40 14.80 -19.95
N PRO A 139 -12.96 15.64 -20.85
CA PRO A 139 -13.00 15.35 -22.29
C PRO A 139 -11.63 15.14 -22.93
N ARG A 140 -10.57 15.68 -22.31
CA ARG A 140 -9.19 15.57 -22.79
C ARG A 140 -8.48 14.25 -22.45
N VAL A 141 -9.09 13.34 -21.65
CA VAL A 141 -8.56 12.00 -21.39
C VAL A 141 -8.36 11.26 -22.71
N ARG A 142 -7.13 10.81 -22.97
CA ARG A 142 -6.69 10.23 -24.25
C ARG A 142 -7.01 8.75 -24.42
N GLY A 143 -7.29 8.04 -23.32
CA GLY A 143 -7.60 6.62 -23.32
C GLY A 143 -7.37 6.01 -21.95
N GLY A 144 -7.64 4.73 -21.83
CA GLY A 144 -7.45 4.01 -20.58
C GLY A 144 -7.57 2.51 -20.71
N ALA A 145 -7.65 1.85 -19.56
CA ALA A 145 -7.94 0.44 -19.44
C ALA A 145 -8.84 0.18 -18.24
N PHE A 146 -9.49 -0.96 -18.22
CA PHE A 146 -10.37 -1.41 -17.16
C PHE A 146 -9.83 -2.68 -16.51
N ALA A 147 -9.75 -2.68 -15.18
CA ALA A 147 -9.43 -3.81 -14.33
C ALA A 147 -10.69 -4.16 -13.52
N ALA A 148 -11.47 -5.14 -14.02
CA ALA A 148 -12.76 -5.50 -13.45
C ALA A 148 -12.66 -6.16 -12.06
N THR A 149 -11.53 -6.81 -11.77
CA THR A 149 -11.28 -7.54 -10.53
C THR A 149 -10.61 -6.71 -9.45
N ASP A 150 -10.34 -5.44 -9.73
CA ASP A 150 -9.87 -4.50 -8.74
C ASP A 150 -11.08 -3.89 -8.01
N HIS A 151 -11.10 -4.03 -6.71
CA HIS A 151 -12.19 -3.62 -5.85
C HIS A 151 -11.75 -2.51 -4.88
N GLN A 152 -12.60 -2.15 -3.95
CA GLN A 152 -12.28 -1.23 -2.87
C GLN A 152 -12.99 -1.59 -1.56
N VAL A 153 -12.47 -1.09 -0.45
CA VAL A 153 -13.08 -1.14 0.88
C VAL A 153 -12.80 0.17 1.60
N ASP A 154 -13.61 0.53 2.59
CA ASP A 154 -13.29 1.67 3.44
C ASP A 154 -12.43 1.23 4.65
N PRO A 155 -11.14 1.59 4.71
CA PRO A 155 -10.27 1.21 5.83
C PRO A 155 -10.73 1.75 7.18
N ARG A 156 -11.44 2.89 7.20
CA ARG A 156 -11.97 3.49 8.42
C ARG A 156 -13.20 2.75 8.97
N ARG A 157 -13.87 1.96 8.14
CA ARG A 157 -14.93 1.04 8.55
C ARG A 157 -14.38 -0.37 8.78
N LEU A 158 -13.41 -0.80 7.97
CA LEU A 158 -12.77 -2.11 8.05
C LEU A 158 -12.09 -2.35 9.40
N VAL A 159 -11.24 -1.40 9.85
CA VAL A 159 -10.44 -1.62 11.06
C VAL A 159 -11.29 -1.72 12.32
N PRO A 160 -12.30 -0.87 12.57
CA PRO A 160 -13.25 -1.08 13.68
C PRO A 160 -14.00 -2.40 13.58
N ALA A 161 -14.45 -2.81 12.38
CA ALA A 161 -15.13 -4.09 12.19
C ALA A 161 -14.22 -5.29 12.51
N LEU A 162 -12.95 -5.26 12.06
CA LEU A 162 -11.97 -6.30 12.40
C LEU A 162 -11.69 -6.37 13.89
N ARG A 163 -11.62 -5.24 14.57
CA ARG A 163 -11.48 -5.17 16.02
C ARG A 163 -12.66 -5.86 16.70
N GLU A 164 -13.87 -5.48 16.32
CA GLU A 164 -15.10 -6.06 16.87
C GLU A 164 -15.18 -7.57 16.62
N ALA A 165 -14.81 -8.03 15.41
CA ALA A 165 -14.78 -9.45 15.10
C ALA A 165 -13.77 -10.22 15.95
N ALA A 166 -12.58 -9.67 16.17
CA ALA A 166 -11.56 -10.26 17.04
C ALA A 166 -12.04 -10.34 18.49
N GLU A 167 -12.62 -9.26 19.03
CA GLU A 167 -13.17 -9.21 20.40
C GLU A 167 -14.33 -10.20 20.56
N ARG A 168 -15.26 -10.29 19.61
CA ARG A 168 -16.36 -11.26 19.62
C ARG A 168 -15.88 -12.72 19.57
N ALA A 169 -14.77 -12.98 18.89
CA ALA A 169 -14.13 -14.29 18.86
C ALA A 169 -13.35 -14.61 20.15
N GLY A 170 -13.22 -13.67 21.09
CA GLY A 170 -12.56 -13.85 22.37
C GLY A 170 -11.13 -13.30 22.47
N ALA A 171 -10.64 -12.56 21.47
CA ALA A 171 -9.36 -11.86 21.59
C ALA A 171 -9.46 -10.69 22.58
N THR A 172 -8.40 -10.48 23.35
CA THR A 172 -8.30 -9.37 24.30
C THR A 172 -7.41 -8.26 23.76
N LEU A 173 -7.91 -7.02 23.67
CA LEU A 173 -7.08 -5.87 23.33
C LEU A 173 -6.40 -5.32 24.59
N VAL A 174 -5.09 -5.12 24.48
CA VAL A 174 -4.23 -4.60 25.55
C VAL A 174 -3.67 -3.24 25.07
N PRO A 175 -4.13 -2.10 25.64
CA PRO A 175 -3.77 -0.77 25.15
C PRO A 175 -2.35 -0.35 25.61
N THR A 176 -1.35 -1.16 25.29
CA THR A 176 0.05 -0.94 25.68
C THR A 176 0.98 -1.06 24.50
N ALA A 177 1.99 -0.19 24.48
CA ALA A 177 3.08 -0.28 23.51
C ALA A 177 4.08 -1.37 23.94
N VAL A 178 4.35 -2.31 23.04
CA VAL A 178 5.45 -3.26 23.17
C VAL A 178 6.74 -2.59 22.67
N ARG A 179 7.71 -2.44 23.54
CA ARG A 179 9.01 -1.83 23.23
C ARG A 179 10.12 -2.85 23.00
N SER A 180 9.94 -4.02 23.60
CA SER A 180 10.81 -5.18 23.42
C SER A 180 9.95 -6.45 23.31
N LEU A 181 10.39 -7.43 22.55
CA LEU A 181 9.71 -8.74 22.50
C LEU A 181 9.73 -9.47 23.84
N SER A 182 10.65 -9.09 24.75
CA SER A 182 10.66 -9.59 26.14
C SER A 182 9.53 -9.02 27.03
N ASP A 183 8.85 -7.97 26.58
CA ASP A 183 7.70 -7.39 27.29
C ASP A 183 6.43 -8.25 27.12
N VAL A 184 6.49 -9.26 26.25
CA VAL A 184 5.35 -10.10 25.89
C VAL A 184 5.61 -11.54 26.32
N ASP A 185 4.78 -12.05 27.23
CA ASP A 185 4.83 -13.47 27.65
C ASP A 185 3.68 -14.24 26.99
N ALA A 186 3.98 -14.91 25.88
CA ALA A 186 3.03 -15.75 25.13
C ALA A 186 3.72 -17.01 24.60
N GLY A 187 2.93 -17.98 24.15
CA GLY A 187 3.46 -19.18 23.48
C GLY A 187 4.05 -18.83 22.12
N VAL A 188 3.33 -18.00 21.35
CA VAL A 188 3.75 -17.43 20.05
C VAL A 188 3.54 -15.93 20.05
N THR A 189 4.46 -15.17 19.47
CA THR A 189 4.33 -13.72 19.27
C THR A 189 4.32 -13.40 17.78
N VAL A 190 3.25 -12.76 17.29
CA VAL A 190 3.15 -12.28 15.90
C VAL A 190 3.39 -10.76 15.85
N VAL A 191 4.43 -10.33 15.15
CA VAL A 191 4.78 -8.92 15.01
C VAL A 191 4.12 -8.34 13.76
N ALA A 192 3.00 -7.62 13.95
CA ALA A 192 2.22 -6.93 12.92
C ALA A 192 2.24 -5.40 13.10
N ALA A 193 3.35 -4.87 13.65
CA ALA A 193 3.48 -3.49 14.14
C ALA A 193 3.79 -2.44 13.05
N GLY A 194 3.58 -2.76 11.76
CA GLY A 194 3.87 -1.84 10.66
C GLY A 194 5.31 -1.31 10.69
N CYS A 195 5.52 0.01 10.65
CA CYS A 195 6.86 0.60 10.74
C CYS A 195 7.57 0.31 12.08
N GLY A 196 6.82 0.09 13.16
CA GLY A 196 7.36 -0.27 14.48
C GLY A 196 8.05 -1.64 14.53
N ALA A 197 7.77 -2.51 13.55
CA ALA A 197 8.37 -3.83 13.49
C ALA A 197 9.90 -3.80 13.36
N ALA A 198 10.48 -2.81 12.70
CA ALA A 198 11.93 -2.67 12.57
C ALA A 198 12.64 -2.63 13.94
N ALA A 199 12.14 -1.83 14.87
CA ALA A 199 12.72 -1.69 16.21
C ALA A 199 12.59 -2.98 17.04
N LEU A 200 11.53 -3.76 16.84
CA LEU A 200 11.27 -5.00 17.59
C LEU A 200 12.06 -6.18 17.05
N THR A 201 12.27 -6.23 15.75
CA THR A 201 12.75 -7.45 15.07
C THR A 201 14.12 -7.29 14.40
N GLY A 202 14.56 -6.07 14.13
CA GLY A 202 15.75 -5.81 13.31
C GLY A 202 15.50 -5.99 11.80
N LEU A 203 14.28 -6.29 11.38
CA LEU A 203 13.94 -6.43 9.96
C LEU A 203 14.02 -5.08 9.22
N PRO A 204 14.38 -5.08 7.92
CA PRO A 204 14.60 -3.86 7.15
C PRO A 204 13.28 -3.20 6.72
N VAL A 205 12.44 -2.85 7.69
CA VAL A 205 11.21 -2.10 7.47
C VAL A 205 11.48 -0.63 7.67
N ARG A 206 11.17 0.19 6.66
CA ARG A 206 11.36 1.64 6.68
C ARG A 206 10.05 2.39 6.44
N PRO A 207 9.90 3.59 6.99
CA PRO A 207 8.74 4.42 6.69
C PRO A 207 8.84 5.02 5.28
N VAL A 208 7.76 4.86 4.50
CA VAL A 208 7.56 5.53 3.21
C VAL A 208 6.33 6.40 3.33
N LYS A 209 6.53 7.72 3.37
CA LYS A 209 5.45 8.69 3.55
C LYS A 209 4.56 8.77 2.32
N GLY A 210 3.26 8.86 2.55
CA GLY A 210 2.26 9.19 1.54
C GLY A 210 1.30 10.24 2.07
N GLN A 211 1.02 11.24 1.25
CA GLN A 211 0.05 12.28 1.55
C GLN A 211 -1.19 12.07 0.68
N LEU A 212 -2.37 12.26 1.26
CA LEU A 212 -3.63 12.19 0.56
C LEU A 212 -4.61 13.26 1.04
N LEU A 213 -5.67 13.44 0.29
CA LEU A 213 -6.75 14.39 0.55
C LEU A 213 -8.06 13.64 0.65
N ARG A 214 -9.00 14.18 1.42
CA ARG A 214 -10.40 13.76 1.41
C ARG A 214 -11.23 14.95 0.99
N LEU A 215 -11.98 14.75 -0.08
CA LEU A 215 -12.93 15.70 -0.61
C LEU A 215 -14.33 15.22 -0.30
N ARG A 216 -15.28 16.12 -0.24
CA ARG A 216 -16.70 15.81 -0.05
C ARG A 216 -17.54 16.54 -1.08
N ALA A 217 -18.38 15.78 -1.76
CA ALA A 217 -19.38 16.34 -2.65
C ALA A 217 -20.33 17.31 -1.88
N PRO A 218 -20.90 18.31 -2.54
CA PRO A 218 -21.93 19.16 -1.95
C PRO A 218 -23.08 18.35 -1.36
N ASP A 219 -23.73 18.86 -0.32
CA ASP A 219 -24.80 18.17 0.40
C ASP A 219 -25.89 17.65 -0.54
N GLY A 220 -26.22 16.37 -0.38
CA GLY A 220 -27.24 15.69 -1.19
C GLY A 220 -26.76 15.26 -2.59
N VAL A 221 -25.51 15.50 -2.94
CA VAL A 221 -24.91 15.10 -4.22
C VAL A 221 -24.02 13.88 -4.02
N ALA A 222 -24.33 12.79 -4.71
CA ALA A 222 -23.40 11.65 -4.79
C ALA A 222 -22.23 12.02 -5.74
N PRO A 223 -21.03 11.42 -5.58
CA PRO A 223 -19.97 11.60 -6.57
C PRO A 223 -20.45 11.24 -7.97
N GLY A 224 -20.12 12.05 -8.97
CA GLY A 224 -20.49 11.85 -10.36
C GLY A 224 -19.84 10.64 -11.02
N PHE A 225 -19.08 9.87 -10.25
CA PHE A 225 -18.37 8.67 -10.69
C PHE A 225 -18.40 7.57 -9.61
N ARG A 226 -18.22 6.32 -10.02
CA ARG A 226 -18.33 5.14 -9.14
C ARG A 226 -17.13 4.20 -9.16
N HIS A 227 -16.37 4.17 -10.26
CA HIS A 227 -15.16 3.35 -10.35
C HIS A 227 -14.02 4.02 -9.59
N VAL A 228 -13.09 3.23 -9.06
CA VAL A 228 -11.79 3.76 -8.71
C VAL A 228 -11.10 4.25 -9.99
N ILE A 229 -10.55 5.46 -9.99
CA ILE A 229 -9.81 6.00 -11.11
C ILE A 229 -8.34 6.08 -10.72
N ARG A 230 -7.46 5.44 -11.50
CA ARG A 230 -6.01 5.59 -11.41
C ARG A 230 -5.55 6.37 -12.62
N GLY A 231 -5.09 7.58 -12.38
CA GLY A 231 -4.75 8.53 -13.43
C GLY A 231 -3.25 8.79 -13.55
N TYR A 232 -2.83 8.92 -14.79
CA TYR A 232 -1.59 9.58 -15.19
C TYR A 232 -2.00 10.95 -15.72
N ALA A 233 -1.65 12.00 -15.01
CA ALA A 233 -2.09 13.37 -15.29
C ALA A 233 -0.89 14.32 -15.37
N ASP A 234 -0.39 14.55 -16.58
CA ASP A 234 0.78 15.39 -16.86
C ASP A 234 2.04 14.97 -16.05
N GLY A 235 2.30 13.64 -16.07
CA GLY A 235 3.40 12.99 -15.34
C GLY A 235 3.14 12.74 -13.87
N GLU A 236 2.03 13.23 -13.27
CA GLU A 236 1.65 12.93 -11.90
C GLU A 236 0.76 11.67 -11.85
N HIS A 237 1.07 10.77 -10.91
CA HIS A 237 0.26 9.60 -10.66
C HIS A 237 -0.72 9.89 -9.52
N VAL A 238 -2.01 9.77 -9.80
CA VAL A 238 -3.08 10.04 -8.83
C VAL A 238 -4.12 8.92 -8.86
N TYR A 239 -4.75 8.67 -7.73
CA TYR A 239 -5.94 7.85 -7.66
C TYR A 239 -7.10 8.63 -7.01
N LEU A 240 -8.32 8.32 -7.45
CA LEU A 240 -9.58 8.88 -6.97
C LEU A 240 -10.45 7.70 -6.54
N VAL A 241 -10.83 7.66 -5.27
CA VAL A 241 -11.58 6.54 -4.69
C VAL A 241 -12.91 7.09 -4.14
N PRO A 242 -14.03 6.92 -4.87
CA PRO A 242 -15.33 7.43 -4.45
C PRO A 242 -15.96 6.57 -3.35
N ARG A 243 -16.69 7.21 -2.45
CA ARG A 243 -17.50 6.58 -1.42
C ARG A 243 -18.99 6.90 -1.65
N PRO A 244 -19.90 6.00 -1.27
CA PRO A 244 -21.34 6.22 -1.46
C PRO A 244 -21.91 7.45 -0.72
N ASP A 245 -21.23 7.85 0.36
CA ASP A 245 -21.65 8.98 1.21
C ASP A 245 -21.16 10.34 0.72
N GLY A 246 -20.65 10.43 -0.50
CA GLY A 246 -20.16 11.67 -1.10
C GLY A 246 -18.67 11.95 -0.87
N GLU A 247 -17.97 11.12 -0.11
CA GLU A 247 -16.54 11.30 0.07
C GLU A 247 -15.75 10.80 -1.16
N VAL A 248 -14.68 11.50 -1.49
CA VAL A 248 -13.66 11.08 -2.47
C VAL A 248 -12.30 11.16 -1.85
N VAL A 249 -11.57 10.02 -1.83
CA VAL A 249 -10.18 9.98 -1.40
C VAL A 249 -9.26 10.20 -2.60
N VAL A 250 -8.42 11.22 -2.52
CA VAL A 250 -7.44 11.59 -3.56
C VAL A 250 -6.03 11.30 -3.06
N GLY A 251 -5.27 10.52 -3.75
CA GLY A 251 -3.89 10.18 -3.35
C GLY A 251 -3.01 9.74 -4.50
N ALA A 252 -1.77 9.48 -4.27
CA ALA A 252 -1.02 9.85 -3.09
C ALA A 252 0.44 10.08 -3.46
N THR A 253 1.12 10.90 -2.68
CA THR A 253 2.58 11.03 -2.81
C THR A 253 3.31 9.78 -2.35
N VAL A 254 4.56 9.66 -2.79
CA VAL A 254 5.53 8.65 -2.34
C VAL A 254 6.82 9.38 -2.00
N GLU A 255 7.20 9.36 -0.71
CA GLU A 255 8.34 10.12 -0.21
C GLU A 255 9.15 9.26 0.77
N GLU A 256 10.47 9.20 0.61
CA GLU A 256 11.39 8.53 1.53
C GLU A 256 11.63 9.40 2.78
N ARG A 257 10.58 9.56 3.60
CA ARG A 257 10.56 10.42 4.79
C ARG A 257 9.81 9.73 5.94
N ALA A 258 10.18 10.09 7.17
CA ALA A 258 9.60 9.51 8.39
C ALA A 258 8.64 10.46 9.14
N ASP A 259 8.44 11.70 8.64
CA ASP A 259 7.52 12.65 9.24
C ASP A 259 6.09 12.54 8.64
N THR A 260 5.09 13.01 9.40
CA THR A 260 3.68 13.00 8.98
C THR A 260 3.13 14.41 8.72
N ARG A 261 3.99 15.41 8.51
CA ARG A 261 3.56 16.77 8.17
C ARG A 261 3.03 16.81 6.73
N VAL A 262 1.92 17.50 6.51
CA VAL A 262 1.36 17.71 5.16
C VAL A 262 2.02 18.92 4.52
N GLY A 263 2.53 18.73 3.30
CA GLY A 263 3.19 19.80 2.53
C GLY A 263 2.23 20.46 1.55
N ALA A 264 2.20 21.81 1.52
CA ALA A 264 1.34 22.57 0.61
C ALA A 264 1.54 22.20 -0.87
N GLY A 265 2.78 21.94 -1.30
CA GLY A 265 3.08 21.51 -2.67
C GLY A 265 2.48 20.14 -3.02
N ALA A 266 2.40 19.21 -2.07
CA ALA A 266 1.72 17.92 -2.28
C ALA A 266 0.21 18.09 -2.44
N VAL A 267 -0.41 18.91 -1.59
CA VAL A 267 -1.84 19.25 -1.68
C VAL A 267 -2.16 19.85 -3.06
N LEU A 268 -1.35 20.84 -3.48
CA LEU A 268 -1.55 21.52 -4.77
C LEU A 268 -1.45 20.53 -5.96
N ARG A 269 -0.41 19.67 -5.99
CA ARG A 269 -0.25 18.69 -7.08
C ARG A 269 -1.39 17.69 -7.13
N LEU A 270 -1.78 17.13 -5.97
CA LEU A 270 -2.86 16.15 -5.91
C LEU A 270 -4.21 16.76 -6.32
N LEU A 271 -4.54 17.97 -5.86
CA LEU A 271 -5.77 18.67 -6.27
C LEU A 271 -5.77 18.97 -7.76
N ARG A 272 -4.66 19.49 -8.31
CA ARG A 272 -4.56 19.78 -9.74
C ARG A 272 -4.76 18.51 -10.57
N ALA A 273 -4.03 17.43 -10.27
CA ALA A 273 -4.16 16.18 -11.01
C ALA A 273 -5.57 15.57 -10.90
N ALA A 274 -6.22 15.69 -9.73
CA ALA A 274 -7.58 15.22 -9.53
C ALA A 274 -8.61 16.00 -10.38
N VAL A 275 -8.55 17.34 -10.34
CA VAL A 275 -9.44 18.22 -11.12
C VAL A 275 -9.17 18.07 -12.63
N ASP A 276 -7.92 17.87 -13.02
CA ASP A 276 -7.53 17.63 -14.41
C ASP A 276 -8.17 16.34 -14.99
N LEU A 277 -8.41 15.33 -14.16
CA LEU A 277 -9.07 14.08 -14.55
C LEU A 277 -10.58 14.15 -14.40
N LEU A 278 -11.08 14.78 -13.33
CA LEU A 278 -12.49 14.93 -12.97
C LEU A 278 -12.76 16.39 -12.60
N PRO A 279 -13.15 17.24 -13.57
CA PRO A 279 -13.33 18.68 -13.34
C PRO A 279 -14.35 19.02 -12.24
N GLU A 280 -15.35 18.19 -12.02
CA GLU A 280 -16.36 18.39 -10.98
C GLU A 280 -15.77 18.46 -9.56
N LEU A 281 -14.59 17.85 -9.33
CA LEU A 281 -13.92 17.88 -8.03
C LEU A 281 -13.48 19.29 -7.59
N ALA A 282 -13.47 20.26 -8.51
CA ALA A 282 -13.24 21.67 -8.19
C ALA A 282 -14.34 22.27 -7.31
N GLU A 283 -15.54 21.69 -7.36
CA GLU A 283 -16.71 22.13 -6.58
C GLU A 283 -16.87 21.37 -5.24
N TYR A 284 -15.94 20.41 -4.94
CA TYR A 284 -16.00 19.63 -3.71
C TYR A 284 -15.23 20.32 -2.59
N ASP A 285 -15.72 20.17 -1.37
CA ASP A 285 -15.05 20.68 -0.18
C ASP A 285 -13.81 19.85 0.15
N LEU A 286 -12.70 20.50 0.45
CA LEU A 286 -11.51 19.85 1.03
C LEU A 286 -11.72 19.68 2.53
N VAL A 287 -12.10 18.47 2.96
CA VAL A 287 -12.46 18.21 4.38
C VAL A 287 -11.28 17.73 5.22
N GLU A 288 -10.28 17.08 4.60
CA GLU A 288 -9.13 16.57 5.36
C GLU A 288 -7.89 16.45 4.48
N THR A 289 -6.73 16.77 5.07
CA THR A 289 -5.41 16.52 4.47
C THR A 289 -4.59 15.65 5.42
N LEU A 290 -4.01 14.57 4.93
CA LEU A 290 -3.38 13.54 5.74
C LEU A 290 -2.01 13.14 5.19
N ALA A 291 -1.14 12.72 6.11
CA ALA A 291 0.09 12.03 5.79
C ALA A 291 0.26 10.79 6.67
N GLY A 292 0.60 9.67 6.06
CA GLY A 292 0.86 8.41 6.77
C GLY A 292 2.15 7.75 6.33
N LEU A 293 2.60 6.79 7.11
CA LEU A 293 3.86 6.08 6.88
C LEU A 293 3.57 4.63 6.51
N ARG A 294 3.84 4.26 5.26
CA ARG A 294 3.76 2.88 4.80
C ARG A 294 4.97 2.11 5.30
N PRO A 295 4.80 0.88 5.83
CA PRO A 295 5.92 0.02 6.22
C PRO A 295 6.57 -0.58 4.97
N GLY A 296 7.53 0.12 4.37
CA GLY A 296 8.24 -0.31 3.16
C GLY A 296 9.36 -1.31 3.48
N THR A 297 9.65 -2.18 2.52
CA THR A 297 10.76 -3.14 2.53
C THR A 297 11.67 -2.88 1.33
N PRO A 298 12.90 -3.40 1.29
CA PRO A 298 13.81 -3.19 0.15
C PRO A 298 13.27 -3.69 -1.19
N ASP A 299 12.45 -4.74 -1.17
CA ASP A 299 11.87 -5.41 -2.35
C ASP A 299 10.36 -5.15 -2.52
N ASN A 300 9.80 -4.20 -1.81
CA ASN A 300 8.36 -3.86 -1.77
C ASN A 300 7.41 -4.99 -1.33
N ALA A 301 7.93 -6.19 -1.04
CA ALA A 301 7.15 -7.35 -0.65
C ALA A 301 7.01 -7.47 0.88
N PRO A 302 5.90 -8.01 1.41
CA PRO A 302 5.73 -8.19 2.84
C PRO A 302 6.73 -9.19 3.42
N ILE A 303 6.96 -9.11 4.73
CA ILE A 303 7.80 -10.05 5.48
C ILE A 303 6.88 -10.92 6.34
N LEU A 304 6.78 -12.21 5.98
CA LEU A 304 5.80 -13.15 6.57
C LEU A 304 6.51 -14.44 7.01
N GLY A 305 6.24 -14.88 8.24
CA GLY A 305 6.71 -16.17 8.76
C GLY A 305 7.70 -16.08 9.91
N PRO A 306 8.37 -17.21 10.25
CA PRO A 306 9.23 -17.31 11.41
C PRO A 306 10.44 -16.39 11.37
N LEU A 307 10.69 -15.70 12.49
CA LEU A 307 11.86 -14.81 12.62
C LEU A 307 13.12 -15.65 12.92
N PRO A 308 14.17 -15.58 12.07
CA PRO A 308 15.40 -16.33 12.30
C PRO A 308 16.04 -16.03 13.66
N GLY A 309 16.48 -17.07 14.36
CA GLY A 309 17.12 -16.94 15.68
C GLY A 309 16.18 -16.55 16.83
N ARG A 310 14.86 -16.47 16.59
CA ARG A 310 13.86 -16.13 17.60
C ARG A 310 12.69 -17.15 17.59
N PRO A 311 12.85 -18.33 18.22
CA PRO A 311 11.79 -19.35 18.29
C PRO A 311 10.51 -18.77 18.87
N GLY A 312 9.36 -19.12 18.26
CA GLY A 312 8.04 -18.63 18.69
C GLY A 312 7.70 -17.20 18.26
N VAL A 313 8.58 -16.51 17.51
CA VAL A 313 8.29 -15.17 16.96
C VAL A 313 8.05 -15.26 15.46
N LEU A 314 6.92 -14.70 15.01
CA LEU A 314 6.55 -14.60 13.61
C LEU A 314 6.48 -13.13 13.18
N ALA A 315 6.92 -12.82 11.97
CA ALA A 315 6.73 -11.54 11.33
C ALA A 315 5.47 -11.55 10.45
N ALA A 316 4.68 -10.47 10.48
CA ALA A 316 3.58 -10.20 9.57
C ALA A 316 3.55 -8.69 9.28
N THR A 317 4.56 -8.19 8.59
CA THR A 317 4.84 -6.75 8.43
C THR A 317 5.39 -6.40 7.05
N GLY A 318 5.72 -5.15 6.82
CA GLY A 318 6.36 -4.72 5.56
C GLY A 318 5.42 -4.70 4.35
N HIS A 319 4.12 -4.65 4.54
CA HIS A 319 3.11 -4.73 3.47
C HIS A 319 3.07 -3.48 2.55
N HIS A 320 3.86 -2.45 2.85
CA HIS A 320 3.99 -1.22 2.07
C HIS A 320 2.61 -0.62 1.72
N ARG A 321 2.32 -0.44 0.43
CA ARG A 321 1.03 0.09 -0.08
C ARG A 321 -0.09 -0.96 -0.11
N HIS A 322 0.24 -2.23 0.08
CA HIS A 322 -0.67 -3.36 -0.11
C HIS A 322 -1.29 -3.91 1.19
N GLY A 323 -1.10 -3.24 2.34
CA GLY A 323 -1.53 -3.75 3.64
C GLY A 323 -3.03 -4.06 3.74
N ILE A 324 -3.88 -3.28 3.07
CA ILE A 324 -5.33 -3.53 3.06
C ILE A 324 -5.65 -4.76 2.18
N VAL A 325 -5.21 -4.76 0.92
CA VAL A 325 -5.51 -5.87 0.01
C VAL A 325 -4.97 -7.20 0.51
N LEU A 326 -3.79 -7.22 1.14
CA LEU A 326 -3.14 -8.43 1.65
C LEU A 326 -3.68 -8.91 3.01
N THR A 327 -4.59 -8.19 3.64
CA THR A 327 -5.13 -8.55 4.98
C THR A 327 -5.70 -9.97 5.03
N PRO A 328 -6.59 -10.43 4.13
CA PRO A 328 -7.16 -11.77 4.24
C PRO A 328 -6.12 -12.87 4.10
N VAL A 329 -5.29 -12.84 3.04
CA VAL A 329 -4.30 -13.90 2.79
C VAL A 329 -3.26 -13.96 3.90
N THR A 330 -2.80 -12.81 4.39
CA THR A 330 -1.83 -12.77 5.51
C THR A 330 -2.44 -13.38 6.78
N ALA A 331 -3.69 -13.04 7.07
CA ALA A 331 -4.37 -13.57 8.25
C ALA A 331 -4.52 -15.08 8.19
N ASP A 332 -4.98 -15.61 7.06
CA ASP A 332 -5.16 -17.04 6.88
C ASP A 332 -3.82 -17.80 6.98
N LEU A 333 -2.80 -17.37 6.22
CA LEU A 333 -1.49 -18.02 6.17
C LEU A 333 -0.77 -18.01 7.53
N ILE A 334 -0.83 -16.91 8.27
CA ILE A 334 -0.21 -16.82 9.61
C ILE A 334 -1.02 -17.65 10.64
N ALA A 335 -2.34 -17.62 10.57
CA ALA A 335 -3.16 -18.42 11.47
C ALA A 335 -3.00 -19.93 11.20
N ASP A 336 -2.85 -20.34 9.93
CA ASP A 336 -2.55 -21.72 9.56
C ASP A 336 -1.18 -22.15 10.11
N LEU A 337 -0.16 -21.31 9.91
CA LEU A 337 1.19 -21.57 10.43
C LEU A 337 1.20 -21.73 11.96
N VAL A 338 0.48 -20.89 12.71
CA VAL A 338 0.38 -21.00 14.17
C VAL A 338 -0.35 -22.26 14.58
N SER A 339 -1.43 -22.62 13.86
CA SER A 339 -2.30 -23.74 14.23
C SER A 339 -1.67 -25.12 13.92
N THR A 340 -0.93 -25.21 12.82
CA THR A 340 -0.39 -26.49 12.30
C THR A 340 1.10 -26.66 12.53
N GLY A 341 1.82 -25.58 12.77
CA GLY A 341 3.29 -25.56 12.80
C GLY A 341 3.95 -25.68 11.43
N THR A 342 3.15 -25.74 10.34
CA THR A 342 3.64 -25.95 8.97
C THR A 342 3.40 -24.69 8.12
N ALA A 343 4.47 -24.19 7.50
CA ALA A 343 4.37 -23.03 6.62
C ALA A 343 3.78 -23.43 5.25
N ASP A 344 2.78 -22.68 4.79
CA ASP A 344 2.31 -22.80 3.42
C ASP A 344 3.44 -22.39 2.43
N PRO A 345 3.65 -23.12 1.32
CA PRO A 345 4.63 -22.77 0.29
C PRO A 345 4.54 -21.31 -0.22
N MET A 346 3.36 -20.72 -0.21
CA MET A 346 3.13 -19.32 -0.59
C MET A 346 3.90 -18.33 0.30
N LEU A 347 4.27 -18.70 1.53
CA LEU A 347 5.07 -17.87 2.43
C LEU A 347 6.58 -17.84 2.05
N ALA A 348 7.08 -18.83 1.30
CA ALA A 348 8.51 -18.99 1.07
C ALA A 348 9.19 -17.76 0.43
N PRO A 349 8.63 -17.10 -0.59
CA PRO A 349 9.22 -15.89 -1.18
C PRO A 349 9.24 -14.69 -0.20
N PHE A 350 8.38 -14.72 0.81
CA PHE A 350 8.17 -13.62 1.77
C PHE A 350 8.82 -13.87 3.13
N ALA A 351 9.53 -14.98 3.28
CA ALA A 351 10.15 -15.35 4.55
C ALA A 351 11.16 -14.30 5.04
N PRO A 352 11.20 -14.01 6.37
CA PRO A 352 12.17 -13.07 6.95
C PRO A 352 13.63 -13.44 6.63
N ALA A 353 13.94 -14.72 6.45
CA ALA A 353 15.29 -15.22 6.13
C ALA A 353 15.85 -14.74 4.78
N ARG A 354 15.01 -14.16 3.89
CA ARG A 354 15.48 -13.54 2.63
C ARG A 354 16.31 -12.27 2.87
N PHE A 355 16.23 -11.69 4.07
CA PHE A 355 17.06 -10.57 4.49
C PHE A 355 18.11 -11.08 5.49
N PRO A 356 19.42 -10.83 5.27
CA PRO A 356 20.46 -11.20 6.22
C PRO A 356 20.20 -10.50 7.57
N ALA A 357 20.50 -11.18 8.67
CA ALA A 357 20.44 -10.58 10.00
C ALA A 357 21.35 -9.33 10.04
N ALA A 358 20.86 -8.24 10.65
CA ALA A 358 21.65 -7.03 10.84
C ALA A 358 22.92 -7.39 11.65
N GLY A 359 24.08 -7.39 10.98
CA GLY A 359 25.38 -7.76 11.59
C GLY A 359 26.25 -8.69 10.75
N THR A 360 25.73 -9.31 9.68
CA THR A 360 26.52 -10.10 8.73
C THR A 360 26.72 -9.35 7.41
N THR A 361 27.37 -8.20 7.46
CA THR A 361 27.96 -7.63 6.24
C THR A 361 29.25 -8.38 5.94
N GLU A 362 29.19 -9.39 5.08
CA GLU A 362 30.38 -9.74 4.31
C GLU A 362 30.80 -8.49 3.52
N PRO A 363 32.08 -8.08 3.60
CA PRO A 363 32.54 -6.97 2.77
C PRO A 363 32.38 -7.38 1.31
N ALA A 364 31.57 -6.64 0.56
CA ALA A 364 31.42 -6.84 -0.87
C ALA A 364 32.82 -6.92 -1.50
N SER A 365 33.16 -8.08 -2.00
CA SER A 365 34.39 -8.31 -2.77
C SER A 365 34.30 -7.40 -4.00
N ARG A 366 35.06 -6.30 -3.95
CA ARG A 366 35.30 -5.43 -5.10
C ARG A 366 36.14 -6.23 -6.11
N THR A 367 35.52 -7.00 -6.95
CA THR A 367 36.13 -7.41 -8.21
C THR A 367 36.22 -6.17 -9.09
N LYS A 368 37.43 -5.60 -9.16
CA LYS A 368 37.84 -4.60 -10.12
C LYS A 368 37.62 -5.17 -11.53
N PRO A 369 36.90 -4.50 -12.44
CA PRO A 369 36.94 -4.94 -13.84
C PRO A 369 38.34 -4.68 -14.39
N ALA A 370 38.87 -5.69 -15.06
CA ALA A 370 40.18 -5.68 -15.73
C ALA A 370 40.20 -4.55 -16.77
N GLY A 371 41.33 -3.83 -16.81
CA GLY A 371 41.53 -2.65 -17.62
C GLY A 371 41.34 -2.89 -19.12
N THR A 372 40.68 -2.00 -19.75
CA THR A 372 40.76 -1.70 -21.18
C THR A 372 41.81 -0.62 -21.37
N THR A 373 42.88 -0.98 -22.07
CA THR A 373 43.95 -0.11 -22.56
C THR A 373 43.37 0.96 -23.49
N GLU A 374 43.61 2.23 -23.18
CA GLU A 374 43.49 3.35 -24.11
C GLU A 374 44.59 3.34 -25.17
N PRO A 375 44.31 3.70 -26.43
CA PRO A 375 45.35 4.07 -27.37
C PRO A 375 45.66 5.58 -27.26
N ALA A 376 46.93 5.87 -27.18
CA ALA A 376 47.51 7.21 -27.20
C ALA A 376 47.37 7.91 -28.57
N GLY A 377 47.25 9.24 -28.52
CA GLY A 377 47.54 10.12 -29.66
C GLY A 377 46.48 11.20 -29.86
N THR A 378 46.64 12.41 -29.72
CA THR A 378 47.52 13.42 -30.26
C THR A 378 47.07 14.81 -29.76
N ALA A 379 47.99 15.59 -29.32
CA ALA A 379 47.83 17.00 -28.95
C ALA A 379 47.60 17.86 -30.19
N VAL A 380 46.64 18.82 -30.11
CA VAL A 380 46.65 20.03 -30.92
C VAL A 380 46.36 21.24 -30.04
N ASP A 381 47.34 22.12 -30.03
CA ASP A 381 47.41 23.44 -29.44
C ASP A 381 46.52 24.43 -30.20
N GLY A 382 45.89 25.40 -29.53
CA GLY A 382 45.12 26.43 -30.21
C GLY A 382 44.51 27.47 -29.29
N ARG A 383 45.26 28.50 -29.05
CA ARG A 383 45.01 29.71 -28.23
C ARG A 383 43.82 30.57 -28.66
N ARG A 384 43.32 31.32 -27.66
CA ARG A 384 42.83 32.71 -27.62
C ARG A 384 41.36 33.00 -27.91
N GLY A 385 40.82 33.80 -27.00
CA GLY A 385 39.87 34.87 -27.33
C GLY A 385 38.95 35.28 -26.17
N ARG A 386 39.24 36.42 -25.54
CA ARG A 386 38.44 37.12 -24.52
C ARG A 386 37.12 37.64 -25.13
N SER A 387 36.05 37.77 -24.33
CA SER A 387 35.61 39.06 -23.77
C SER A 387 34.25 38.95 -23.08
N ALA A 388 34.09 39.76 -22.08
CA ALA A 388 32.93 39.96 -21.19
C ALA A 388 31.78 40.70 -21.87
N SER A 389 30.55 40.51 -21.33
CA SER A 389 29.68 41.66 -21.00
C SER A 389 28.54 41.19 -20.10
N GLU A 390 28.45 41.80 -18.92
CA GLU A 390 27.32 41.86 -18.01
C GLU A 390 26.13 42.54 -18.66
N GLU A 391 24.92 42.09 -18.39
CA GLU A 391 23.75 42.98 -18.34
C GLU A 391 22.73 42.43 -17.31
N GLU A 392 22.58 43.20 -16.24
CA GLU A 392 21.49 43.17 -15.28
C GLU A 392 20.16 43.50 -15.96
N HIS A 393 19.10 42.79 -15.63
CA HIS A 393 17.76 43.34 -15.78
C HIS A 393 16.93 43.04 -14.51
N THR A 394 16.66 44.13 -13.81
CA THR A 394 15.74 44.35 -12.69
C THR A 394 14.29 44.12 -13.12
N TRP A 395 13.53 43.50 -12.19
CA TRP A 395 12.09 43.40 -12.22
C TRP A 395 11.42 44.52 -11.45
N ASN A 396 10.42 45.13 -12.07
CA ASN A 396 9.31 45.85 -11.42
C ASN A 396 8.10 44.91 -11.35
#